data_7266476214fe1cd303fd18c05675a83a
#
_entry.id   7266476214fe1cd303fd18c05675a83a
#
_cell.length_a   1.000
_cell.length_b   1.000
_cell.length_c   1.000
_cell.angle_alpha   90.00
_cell.angle_beta   90.00
_cell.angle_gamma   90.00
#
_symmetry.space_group_name_H-M   'P 1'
#
loop_
_entity.id
_entity.type
_entity.pdbx_description
1 polymer ?
#
loop_
_entity_poly.entity_id
_entity_poly.type
_entity_poly.pdbx_seq_one_letter_code
_entity_poly.pdbx_strand_id
1 'polypeptide(L)'
;MKTFTYTTRCKTILGDLHTPVSTYLKVRDIFPQSALMESSDYHGSENNRSFIGLNPVASIGINHGTATATYPDGSMEEHPISEHFRADHAISDFLNRFKVSGEYNNYCGLYGYTTFNAVRYFEHINVKDSRDPKNDAPDMLYILYKYLIVFNDFRNEMLLLEMLQDGEDSHLDYVEKAIHNRNYTTYDFRAVGETTSTLTDEEHKANIRKGIAHCMRGDVFQIVLSRRFIQRYEGDDFKLYRALRSINPSPYLFYFDFGGFRIFGSSPETHCKIE
;
A
#
# COMPACT_ATOMS: atom_id res chain seq x y z
N MET A 1 4.05 -13.57 25.19
CA MET A 1 3.73 -13.40 23.77
C MET A 1 4.90 -13.92 22.94
N LYS A 2 4.63 -14.62 21.82
CA LYS A 2 5.68 -15.15 20.93
C LYS A 2 6.33 -14.00 20.16
N THR A 3 7.64 -14.01 20.01
CA THR A 3 8.41 -13.04 19.24
C THR A 3 8.99 -13.75 18.01
N PHE A 4 8.95 -13.08 16.87
CA PHE A 4 9.50 -13.54 15.60
C PHE A 4 10.78 -12.76 15.32
N THR A 5 11.89 -13.46 15.22
CA THR A 5 13.21 -12.86 14.99
C THR A 5 13.66 -13.11 13.56
N TYR A 6 14.09 -12.06 12.90
CA TYR A 6 14.58 -12.09 11.52
C TYR A 6 15.94 -11.43 11.43
N THR A 7 16.75 -11.93 10.51
CA THR A 7 17.98 -11.27 10.05
C THR A 7 17.82 -10.96 8.57
N THR A 8 18.19 -9.75 8.17
CA THR A 8 18.15 -9.35 6.76
C THR A 8 19.33 -9.96 6.01
N ARG A 9 19.06 -10.46 4.82
CA ARG A 9 20.05 -10.75 3.79
C ARG A 9 19.78 -9.84 2.59
N CYS A 10 20.82 -9.26 2.03
CA CYS A 10 20.68 -8.33 0.93
C CYS A 10 21.70 -8.58 -0.18
N LYS A 11 21.32 -8.18 -1.38
CA LYS A 11 22.16 -8.21 -2.59
C LYS A 11 21.89 -6.96 -3.41
N THR A 12 22.92 -6.17 -3.66
CA THR A 12 22.83 -5.02 -4.56
C THR A 12 23.20 -5.45 -5.98
N ILE A 13 22.37 -5.09 -6.94
CA ILE A 13 22.61 -5.32 -8.36
C ILE A 13 22.45 -4.01 -9.12
N LEU A 14 22.98 -3.97 -10.36
CA LEU A 14 22.84 -2.82 -11.23
C LEU A 14 21.38 -2.68 -11.69
N GLY A 15 20.81 -1.48 -11.52
CA GLY A 15 19.40 -1.20 -11.78
C GLY A 15 19.11 -0.51 -13.12
N ASP A 16 20.13 -0.16 -13.91
CA ASP A 16 20.03 0.66 -15.12
C ASP A 16 19.11 0.09 -16.22
N LEU A 17 18.95 -1.23 -16.27
CA LEU A 17 18.07 -1.93 -17.22
C LEU A 17 16.70 -2.30 -16.64
N HIS A 18 16.41 -1.85 -15.42
CA HIS A 18 15.22 -2.21 -14.67
C HIS A 18 14.42 -0.96 -14.28
N THR A 19 13.13 -1.00 -14.49
CA THR A 19 12.20 0.00 -13.93
C THR A 19 11.29 -0.66 -12.90
N PRO A 20 10.77 0.08 -11.91
CA PRO A 20 9.83 -0.49 -10.95
C PRO A 20 8.65 -1.20 -11.61
N VAL A 21 8.03 -0.58 -12.63
CA VAL A 21 6.91 -1.18 -13.38
C VAL A 21 7.34 -2.45 -14.14
N SER A 22 8.47 -2.43 -14.85
CA SER A 22 8.91 -3.61 -15.61
C SER A 22 9.27 -4.77 -14.69
N THR A 23 9.87 -4.48 -13.56
CA THR A 23 10.21 -5.49 -12.54
C THR A 23 8.95 -6.05 -11.89
N TYR A 24 7.99 -5.19 -11.54
CA TYR A 24 6.72 -5.63 -10.96
C TYR A 24 5.95 -6.57 -11.90
N LEU A 25 5.90 -6.28 -13.20
CA LEU A 25 5.29 -7.16 -14.21
C LEU A 25 5.93 -8.56 -14.27
N LYS A 26 7.20 -8.69 -13.94
CA LYS A 26 7.91 -9.97 -13.94
C LYS A 26 7.67 -10.81 -12.69
N VAL A 27 7.37 -10.16 -11.57
CA VAL A 27 7.28 -10.84 -10.26
C VAL A 27 5.84 -11.00 -9.74
N ARG A 28 4.90 -10.17 -10.15
CA ARG A 28 3.53 -10.14 -9.60
C ARG A 28 2.76 -11.45 -9.79
N ASP A 29 2.93 -12.12 -10.94
CA ASP A 29 2.25 -13.39 -11.23
C ASP A 29 2.90 -14.58 -10.49
N ILE A 30 4.14 -14.40 -10.02
CA ILE A 30 4.87 -15.39 -9.20
C ILE A 30 4.58 -15.18 -7.72
N PHE A 31 4.45 -13.92 -7.30
CA PHE A 31 4.23 -13.52 -5.91
C PHE A 31 2.89 -12.76 -5.81
N PRO A 32 1.76 -13.48 -5.57
CA PRO A 32 0.47 -12.83 -5.32
C PRO A 32 0.52 -11.99 -4.04
N GLN A 33 -0.42 -11.07 -3.90
CA GLN A 33 -0.51 -10.13 -2.78
C GLN A 33 0.76 -9.29 -2.62
N SER A 34 1.24 -8.76 -3.72
CA SER A 34 2.43 -7.92 -3.80
C SER A 34 2.06 -6.43 -3.89
N ALA A 35 3.04 -5.58 -3.67
CA ALA A 35 2.86 -4.14 -3.74
C ALA A 35 3.95 -3.47 -4.57
N LEU A 36 3.58 -2.41 -5.28
CA LEU A 36 4.49 -1.47 -5.95
C LEU A 36 4.25 -0.08 -5.40
N MET A 37 5.31 0.57 -4.93
CA MET A 37 5.30 1.96 -4.47
C MET A 37 6.41 2.69 -5.20
N GLU A 38 6.04 3.67 -6.03
CA GLU A 38 6.97 4.46 -6.81
C GLU A 38 7.06 5.88 -6.23
N SER A 39 8.25 6.41 -6.17
CA SER A 39 8.49 7.81 -5.91
C SER A 39 9.05 8.45 -7.17
N SER A 40 8.38 9.47 -7.68
CA SER A 40 8.77 10.19 -8.89
C SER A 40 9.09 11.66 -8.58
N ASP A 41 9.79 11.92 -7.47
CA ASP A 41 10.19 13.29 -7.14
C ASP A 41 11.25 13.76 -8.15
N TYR A 42 10.84 14.71 -9.00
CA TYR A 42 11.67 15.33 -10.03
C TYR A 42 12.82 16.19 -9.48
N HIS A 43 12.87 16.43 -8.18
CA HIS A 43 13.91 17.25 -7.55
C HIS A 43 15.18 16.48 -7.20
N GLY A 44 15.32 15.21 -7.64
CA GLY A 44 16.58 14.48 -7.62
C GLY A 44 17.18 14.29 -6.24
N SER A 45 16.36 14.09 -5.20
CA SER A 45 16.88 13.82 -3.87
C SER A 45 17.51 12.42 -3.84
N GLU A 46 18.71 12.31 -3.26
CA GLU A 46 19.39 11.02 -3.03
C GLU A 46 18.53 10.03 -2.25
N ASN A 47 17.47 10.49 -1.60
CA ASN A 47 16.56 9.73 -0.76
C ASN A 47 15.32 9.21 -1.49
N ASN A 48 15.19 9.48 -2.79
CA ASN A 48 14.07 9.00 -3.58
C ASN A 48 14.21 7.48 -3.82
N ARG A 49 13.23 6.70 -3.37
CA ARG A 49 13.23 5.24 -3.46
C ARG A 49 11.87 4.75 -3.94
N SER A 50 11.91 3.77 -4.85
CA SER A 50 10.74 2.97 -5.19
C SER A 50 10.86 1.58 -4.58
N PHE A 51 9.74 0.98 -4.19
CA PHE A 51 9.70 -0.29 -3.48
C PHE A 51 8.76 -1.28 -4.15
N ILE A 52 9.16 -2.55 -4.17
CA ILE A 52 8.27 -3.67 -4.46
C ILE A 52 8.31 -4.60 -3.26
N GLY A 53 7.13 -4.85 -2.66
CA GLY A 53 6.96 -5.81 -1.58
C GLY A 53 6.41 -7.13 -2.11
N LEU A 54 7.04 -8.26 -1.73
CA LEU A 54 6.67 -9.59 -2.21
C LEU A 54 6.56 -10.57 -1.04
N ASN A 55 5.68 -11.54 -1.18
CA ASN A 55 5.48 -12.63 -0.22
C ASN A 55 5.14 -12.13 1.19
N PRO A 56 3.86 -11.84 1.48
CA PRO A 56 3.40 -11.47 2.81
C PRO A 56 3.75 -12.53 3.85
N VAL A 57 4.35 -12.13 4.99
CA VAL A 57 4.64 -13.03 6.11
C VAL A 57 3.77 -12.77 7.34
N ALA A 58 3.26 -11.56 7.45
CA ALA A 58 2.36 -11.17 8.53
C ALA A 58 1.50 -9.97 8.08
N SER A 59 0.37 -9.80 8.72
CA SER A 59 -0.50 -8.64 8.47
C SER A 59 -1.26 -8.23 9.71
N ILE A 60 -1.61 -6.94 9.77
CA ILE A 60 -2.56 -6.40 10.73
C ILE A 60 -3.58 -5.54 10.01
N GLY A 61 -4.86 -5.82 10.25
CA GLY A 61 -5.97 -5.05 9.71
C GLY A 61 -6.94 -4.65 10.80
N ILE A 62 -7.70 -3.58 10.54
CA ILE A 62 -8.82 -3.17 11.37
C ILE A 62 -10.04 -3.06 10.47
N ASN A 63 -11.09 -3.79 10.82
CA ASN A 63 -12.35 -3.74 10.09
C ASN A 63 -13.51 -3.74 11.10
N HIS A 64 -14.46 -2.83 10.93
CA HIS A 64 -15.65 -2.71 11.78
C HIS A 64 -15.34 -2.73 13.29
N GLY A 65 -14.26 -2.06 13.70
CA GLY A 65 -13.87 -1.96 15.10
C GLY A 65 -13.19 -3.21 15.67
N THR A 66 -12.77 -4.15 14.83
CA THR A 66 -11.99 -5.32 15.24
C THR A 66 -10.62 -5.29 14.58
N ALA A 67 -9.57 -5.35 15.38
CA ALA A 67 -8.19 -5.55 14.91
C ALA A 67 -7.93 -7.05 14.75
N THR A 68 -7.46 -7.46 13.59
CA THR A 68 -7.07 -8.84 13.28
C THR A 68 -5.61 -8.86 12.87
N ALA A 69 -4.79 -9.59 13.61
CA ALA A 69 -3.38 -9.81 13.33
C ALA A 69 -3.15 -11.26 12.86
N THR A 70 -2.41 -11.44 11.76
CA THR A 70 -1.97 -12.74 11.27
C THR A 70 -0.46 -12.82 11.34
N TYR A 71 0.07 -13.89 11.90
CA TYR A 71 1.49 -14.05 12.18
C TYR A 71 2.15 -15.08 11.26
N PRO A 72 3.50 -15.12 11.18
CA PRO A 72 4.25 -16.01 10.28
C PRO A 72 4.04 -17.51 10.53
N ASP A 73 3.63 -17.90 11.73
CA ASP A 73 3.31 -19.29 12.10
C ASP A 73 1.86 -19.69 11.78
N GLY A 74 1.10 -18.79 11.11
CA GLY A 74 -0.30 -19.00 10.77
C GLY A 74 -1.26 -18.71 11.93
N SER A 75 -0.77 -18.32 13.10
CA SER A 75 -1.64 -17.92 14.21
C SER A 75 -2.34 -16.58 13.90
N MET A 76 -3.55 -16.43 14.41
CA MET A 76 -4.34 -15.21 14.30
C MET A 76 -4.77 -14.73 15.69
N GLU A 77 -4.77 -13.43 15.88
CA GLU A 77 -5.26 -12.78 17.09
C GLU A 77 -6.30 -11.72 16.69
N GLU A 78 -7.41 -11.68 17.42
CA GLU A 78 -8.48 -10.69 17.20
C GLU A 78 -8.75 -9.94 18.48
N HIS A 79 -8.82 -8.62 18.39
CA HIS A 79 -9.08 -7.73 19.51
C HIS A 79 -10.08 -6.64 19.12
N PRO A 80 -11.16 -6.44 19.87
CA PRO A 80 -12.05 -5.30 19.63
C PRO A 80 -11.34 -3.99 19.97
N ILE A 81 -11.47 -3.02 19.09
CA ILE A 81 -11.00 -1.65 19.34
C ILE A 81 -11.94 -0.99 20.35
N SER A 82 -11.36 -0.38 21.37
CA SER A 82 -12.07 0.28 22.48
C SER A 82 -11.30 1.51 22.95
N GLU A 83 -11.85 2.25 23.93
CA GLU A 83 -11.14 3.39 24.56
C GLU A 83 -9.82 2.96 25.23
N HIS A 84 -9.73 1.71 25.70
CA HIS A 84 -8.55 1.16 26.37
C HIS A 84 -7.61 0.41 25.45
N PHE A 85 -8.08 0.03 24.26
CA PHE A 85 -7.28 -0.67 23.24
C PHE A 85 -7.57 -0.06 21.87
N ARG A 86 -6.83 0.98 21.53
CA ARG A 86 -6.96 1.77 20.31
C ARG A 86 -6.15 1.17 19.16
N ALA A 87 -6.33 1.72 17.96
CA ALA A 87 -5.62 1.26 16.77
C ALA A 87 -4.09 1.38 16.89
N ASP A 88 -3.61 2.44 17.52
CA ASP A 88 -2.18 2.65 17.78
C ASP A 88 -1.61 1.58 18.72
N HIS A 89 -2.36 1.17 19.75
CA HIS A 89 -1.96 0.05 20.62
C HIS A 89 -1.90 -1.27 19.83
N ALA A 90 -2.92 -1.57 19.00
CA ALA A 90 -2.97 -2.79 18.21
C ALA A 90 -1.77 -2.88 17.25
N ILE A 91 -1.43 -1.78 16.55
CA ILE A 91 -0.28 -1.73 15.64
C ILE A 91 1.03 -1.85 16.40
N SER A 92 1.18 -1.16 17.53
CA SER A 92 2.38 -1.21 18.37
C SER A 92 2.61 -2.61 18.94
N ASP A 93 1.56 -3.25 19.46
CA ASP A 93 1.64 -4.61 19.98
C ASP A 93 2.03 -5.61 18.88
N PHE A 94 1.46 -5.45 17.69
CA PHE A 94 1.84 -6.25 16.52
C PHE A 94 3.31 -6.04 16.16
N LEU A 95 3.79 -4.80 16.02
CA LEU A 95 5.18 -4.49 15.69
C LEU A 95 6.17 -5.02 16.73
N ASN A 96 5.84 -4.94 18.01
CA ASN A 96 6.69 -5.45 19.11
C ASN A 96 6.90 -6.96 19.07
N ARG A 97 6.12 -7.71 18.26
CA ARG A 97 6.31 -9.15 18.03
C ARG A 97 7.46 -9.45 17.07
N PHE A 98 7.95 -8.45 16.34
CA PHE A 98 8.98 -8.63 15.32
C PHE A 98 10.29 -7.96 15.74
N LYS A 99 11.37 -8.72 15.67
CA LYS A 99 12.73 -8.21 15.83
C LYS A 99 13.49 -8.46 14.53
N VAL A 100 13.86 -7.39 13.85
CA VAL A 100 14.59 -7.46 12.59
C VAL A 100 15.96 -6.82 12.77
N SER A 101 17.03 -7.56 12.46
CA SER A 101 18.41 -7.12 12.52
C SER A 101 19.11 -7.25 11.17
N GLY A 102 20.31 -6.70 11.02
CA GLY A 102 21.10 -6.77 9.80
C GLY A 102 21.08 -5.48 8.99
N GLU A 103 21.72 -5.50 7.82
CA GLU A 103 21.82 -4.35 6.93
C GLU A 103 20.44 -4.01 6.33
N TYR A 104 20.14 -2.73 6.15
CA TYR A 104 18.87 -2.24 5.58
C TYR A 104 17.60 -2.70 6.30
N ASN A 105 17.70 -3.12 7.57
CA ASN A 105 16.54 -3.52 8.38
C ASN A 105 15.50 -2.40 8.54
N ASN A 106 15.90 -1.13 8.37
CA ASN A 106 15.01 0.03 8.36
C ASN A 106 14.00 0.03 7.22
N TYR A 107 14.19 -0.77 6.16
CA TYR A 107 13.18 -0.99 5.12
C TYR A 107 12.16 -2.07 5.50
N CYS A 108 12.48 -2.93 6.47
CA CYS A 108 11.59 -4.00 6.93
C CYS A 108 10.51 -3.42 7.85
N GLY A 109 9.43 -2.96 7.27
CA GLY A 109 8.32 -2.32 7.98
C GLY A 109 6.97 -2.77 7.44
N LEU A 110 5.95 -2.08 7.88
CA LEU A 110 4.57 -2.30 7.46
C LEU A 110 4.23 -1.45 6.24
N TYR A 111 3.70 -2.08 5.22
CA TYR A 111 3.25 -1.46 3.98
C TYR A 111 1.75 -1.68 3.80
N GLY A 112 1.00 -0.62 3.57
CA GLY A 112 -0.45 -0.75 3.47
C GLY A 112 -1.15 0.59 3.41
N TYR A 113 -2.39 0.63 3.93
CA TYR A 113 -3.21 1.82 3.89
C TYR A 113 -4.06 1.99 5.15
N THR A 114 -4.49 3.22 5.34
CA THR A 114 -5.52 3.62 6.31
C THR A 114 -6.57 4.43 5.55
N THR A 115 -7.85 4.06 5.69
CA THR A 115 -8.95 4.84 5.11
C THR A 115 -9.19 6.12 5.88
N PHE A 116 -9.87 7.08 5.26
CA PHE A 116 -10.31 8.31 5.94
C PHE A 116 -11.17 8.00 7.17
N ASN A 117 -12.07 7.03 7.09
CA ASN A 117 -12.98 6.68 8.18
C ASN A 117 -12.27 6.06 9.38
N ALA A 118 -11.05 5.55 9.22
CA ALA A 118 -10.26 5.00 10.31
C ALA A 118 -9.88 6.05 11.37
N VAL A 119 -10.01 7.35 11.07
CA VAL A 119 -9.79 8.43 12.04
C VAL A 119 -10.61 8.22 13.33
N ARG A 120 -11.77 7.56 13.27
CA ARG A 120 -12.58 7.19 14.42
C ARG A 120 -11.87 6.27 15.42
N TYR A 121 -10.82 5.58 15.02
CA TYR A 121 -10.00 4.71 15.87
C TYR A 121 -8.87 5.44 16.59
N PHE A 122 -8.62 6.69 16.20
CA PHE A 122 -7.57 7.55 16.75
C PHE A 122 -8.11 8.76 17.48
N GLU A 123 -9.28 9.28 17.05
CA GLU A 123 -9.87 10.51 17.56
C GLU A 123 -11.29 10.29 18.11
N HIS A 124 -11.69 11.14 19.07
CA HIS A 124 -13.05 11.13 19.63
C HIS A 124 -14.04 11.86 18.71
N ILE A 125 -14.19 11.37 17.49
CA ILE A 125 -15.15 11.91 16.52
C ILE A 125 -16.14 10.85 16.09
N ASN A 126 -17.37 11.30 15.83
CA ASN A 126 -18.45 10.41 15.39
C ASN A 126 -18.43 10.29 13.86
N VAL A 127 -17.70 9.33 13.34
CA VAL A 127 -17.73 8.95 11.92
C VAL A 127 -18.63 7.74 11.77
N LYS A 128 -19.66 7.87 10.92
CA LYS A 128 -20.59 6.76 10.65
C LYS A 128 -19.84 5.58 10.03
N ASP A 129 -20.04 4.41 10.59
CA ASP A 129 -19.62 3.15 10.00
C ASP A 129 -20.57 2.82 8.83
N SER A 130 -20.16 3.14 7.61
CA SER A 130 -20.93 2.81 6.42
C SER A 130 -20.53 1.43 5.91
N ARG A 131 -21.37 0.45 6.14
CA ARG A 131 -21.20 -0.90 5.61
C ARG A 131 -21.77 -0.95 4.20
N ASP A 132 -20.91 -1.17 3.23
CA ASP A 132 -21.29 -1.45 1.85
C ASP A 132 -20.81 -2.87 1.52
N PRO A 133 -21.73 -3.86 1.42
CA PRO A 133 -21.35 -5.25 1.11
C PRO A 133 -20.59 -5.43 -0.20
N LYS A 134 -20.67 -4.44 -1.08
CA LYS A 134 -19.93 -4.42 -2.35
C LYS A 134 -18.53 -3.82 -2.25
N ASN A 135 -18.21 -3.19 -1.12
CA ASN A 135 -16.94 -2.54 -0.88
C ASN A 135 -16.59 -2.62 0.62
N ASP A 136 -16.37 -3.85 1.08
CA ASP A 136 -16.05 -4.16 2.47
C ASP A 136 -14.53 -4.35 2.68
N ALA A 137 -13.73 -3.48 2.05
CA ALA A 137 -12.31 -3.43 2.34
C ALA A 137 -12.08 -2.97 3.78
N PRO A 138 -11.09 -3.52 4.50
CA PRO A 138 -10.77 -3.10 5.86
C PRO A 138 -10.52 -1.60 5.97
N ASP A 139 -10.84 -1.00 7.12
CA ASP A 139 -10.53 0.40 7.39
C ASP A 139 -9.03 0.67 7.42
N MET A 140 -8.25 -0.33 7.84
CA MET A 140 -6.79 -0.33 7.83
C MET A 140 -6.29 -1.72 7.48
N LEU A 141 -5.25 -1.81 6.66
CA LEU A 141 -4.57 -3.07 6.37
C LEU A 141 -3.10 -2.81 6.07
N TYR A 142 -2.24 -3.44 6.85
CA TYR A 142 -0.79 -3.36 6.72
C TYR A 142 -0.19 -4.76 6.62
N ILE A 143 0.79 -4.90 5.76
CA ILE A 143 1.49 -6.15 5.44
C ILE A 143 2.98 -6.00 5.74
N LEU A 144 3.57 -7.03 6.34
CA LEU A 144 5.00 -7.25 6.43
C LEU A 144 5.41 -8.20 5.32
N TYR A 145 6.30 -7.76 4.42
CA TYR A 145 6.77 -8.55 3.29
C TYR A 145 8.08 -9.26 3.60
N LYS A 146 8.24 -10.50 3.10
CA LYS A 146 9.50 -11.26 3.20
C LYS A 146 10.58 -10.66 2.32
N TYR A 147 10.23 -10.28 1.08
CA TYR A 147 11.17 -9.71 0.13
C TYR A 147 10.81 -8.26 -0.17
N LEU A 148 11.84 -7.43 -0.25
CA LEU A 148 11.73 -6.07 -0.74
C LEU A 148 12.73 -5.86 -1.87
N ILE A 149 12.26 -5.26 -2.96
CA ILE A 149 13.11 -4.76 -4.03
C ILE A 149 13.08 -3.24 -3.92
N VAL A 150 14.24 -2.63 -3.69
CA VAL A 150 14.35 -1.18 -3.49
C VAL A 150 15.16 -0.58 -4.61
N PHE A 151 14.56 0.34 -5.35
CA PHE A 151 15.20 1.06 -6.44
C PHE A 151 15.80 2.36 -5.93
N ASN A 152 17.03 2.61 -6.31
CA ASN A 152 17.71 3.87 -6.16
C ASN A 152 18.04 4.42 -7.54
N ASP A 153 17.12 5.19 -8.11
CA ASP A 153 17.26 5.73 -9.46
C ASP A 153 18.47 6.69 -9.57
N PHE A 154 18.79 7.40 -8.48
CA PHE A 154 19.94 8.31 -8.45
C PHE A 154 21.29 7.58 -8.64
N ARG A 155 21.41 6.38 -8.06
CA ARG A 155 22.64 5.56 -8.16
C ARG A 155 22.59 4.46 -9.20
N ASN A 156 21.46 4.30 -9.91
CA ASN A 156 21.20 3.17 -10.79
C ASN A 156 21.41 1.82 -10.08
N GLU A 157 21.00 1.74 -8.81
CA GLU A 157 21.13 0.54 -7.98
C GLU A 157 19.77 -0.05 -7.66
N MET A 158 19.72 -1.37 -7.59
CA MET A 158 18.57 -2.12 -7.11
C MET A 158 19.02 -3.05 -6.00
N LEU A 159 18.45 -2.85 -4.80
CA LEU A 159 18.68 -3.67 -3.63
C LEU A 159 17.61 -4.75 -3.55
N LEU A 160 18.03 -6.01 -3.51
CA LEU A 160 17.19 -7.15 -3.16
C LEU A 160 17.40 -7.44 -1.68
N LEU A 161 16.32 -7.46 -0.91
CA LEU A 161 16.36 -7.68 0.52
C LEU A 161 15.40 -8.81 0.89
N GLU A 162 15.82 -9.71 1.77
CA GLU A 162 15.05 -10.81 2.31
C GLU A 162 15.15 -10.84 3.83
N MET A 163 14.02 -11.07 4.50
CA MET A 163 13.98 -11.36 5.95
C MET A 163 13.99 -12.87 6.14
N LEU A 164 14.99 -13.38 6.90
CA LEU A 164 15.19 -14.79 7.19
C LEU A 164 15.01 -15.04 8.67
N GLN A 165 14.30 -16.10 9.03
CA GLN A 165 14.32 -16.67 10.36
C GLN A 165 15.60 -17.49 10.57
N ASP A 166 15.96 -17.76 11.83
CA ASP A 166 17.13 -18.56 12.14
C ASP A 166 17.02 -19.98 11.54
N GLY A 167 18.08 -20.40 10.85
CA GLY A 167 18.13 -21.69 10.14
C GLY A 167 17.38 -21.71 8.79
N GLU A 168 16.84 -20.61 8.32
CA GLU A 168 16.17 -20.53 7.02
C GLU A 168 17.19 -20.24 5.89
N ASP A 169 17.10 -21.00 4.79
CA ASP A 169 17.91 -20.75 3.60
C ASP A 169 17.41 -19.56 2.80
N SER A 170 18.33 -18.80 2.21
CA SER A 170 17.99 -17.65 1.38
C SER A 170 17.50 -18.06 -0.01
N HIS A 171 16.46 -17.37 -0.46
CA HIS A 171 15.89 -17.51 -1.81
C HIS A 171 16.06 -16.25 -2.68
N LEU A 172 16.98 -15.35 -2.33
CA LEU A 172 17.25 -14.15 -3.14
C LEU A 172 17.64 -14.47 -4.59
N ASP A 173 18.37 -15.56 -4.83
CA ASP A 173 18.71 -15.98 -6.19
C ASP A 173 17.49 -16.37 -7.03
N TYR A 174 16.41 -16.87 -6.40
CA TYR A 174 15.15 -17.12 -7.09
C TYR A 174 14.45 -15.82 -7.47
N VAL A 175 14.41 -14.85 -6.58
CA VAL A 175 13.85 -13.51 -6.84
C VAL A 175 14.64 -12.82 -7.97
N GLU A 176 15.97 -12.86 -7.91
CA GLU A 176 16.84 -12.30 -8.92
C GLU A 176 16.61 -12.95 -10.31
N LYS A 177 16.50 -14.27 -10.38
CA LYS A 177 16.17 -14.99 -11.62
C LYS A 177 14.82 -14.55 -12.19
N ALA A 178 13.80 -14.34 -11.33
CA ALA A 178 12.50 -13.84 -11.75
C ALA A 178 12.60 -12.43 -12.36
N ILE A 179 13.40 -11.54 -11.76
CA ILE A 179 13.63 -10.18 -12.24
C ILE A 179 14.36 -10.18 -13.60
N HIS A 180 15.34 -11.07 -13.79
CA HIS A 180 16.08 -11.18 -15.04
C HIS A 180 15.33 -11.93 -16.14
N ASN A 181 14.19 -12.53 -15.84
CA ASN A 181 13.36 -13.16 -16.85
C ASN A 181 12.91 -12.10 -17.89
N ARG A 182 13.13 -12.39 -19.17
CA ARG A 182 12.71 -11.49 -20.25
C ARG A 182 11.24 -11.66 -20.63
N ASN A 183 10.63 -12.78 -20.24
CA ASN A 183 9.25 -13.10 -20.55
C ASN A 183 8.36 -12.70 -19.37
N TYR A 184 7.47 -11.76 -19.59
CA TYR A 184 6.38 -11.42 -18.69
C TYR A 184 5.10 -11.23 -19.50
N THR A 185 3.97 -11.55 -18.88
CA THR A 185 2.68 -11.44 -19.56
C THR A 185 2.04 -10.09 -19.25
N THR A 186 1.49 -9.47 -20.29
CA THR A 186 0.59 -8.32 -20.14
C THR A 186 -0.81 -8.75 -20.56
N TYR A 187 -1.79 -8.39 -19.77
CA TYR A 187 -3.18 -8.71 -20.03
C TYR A 187 -3.94 -7.48 -20.50
N ASP A 188 -5.03 -7.69 -21.23
CA ASP A 188 -5.86 -6.59 -21.67
C ASP A 188 -6.76 -6.06 -20.57
N PHE A 189 -7.19 -4.83 -20.72
CA PHE A 189 -8.16 -4.15 -19.86
C PHE A 189 -9.24 -3.51 -20.72
N ARG A 190 -10.50 -3.66 -20.29
CA ARG A 190 -11.62 -2.94 -20.90
C ARG A 190 -12.66 -2.55 -19.85
N ALA A 191 -13.18 -1.34 -19.96
CA ALA A 191 -14.38 -0.92 -19.23
C ALA A 191 -15.61 -1.60 -19.82
N VAL A 192 -16.55 -2.02 -18.97
CA VAL A 192 -17.77 -2.76 -19.36
C VAL A 192 -18.99 -2.06 -18.78
N GLY A 193 -19.99 -1.79 -19.62
CA GLY A 193 -21.21 -1.11 -19.21
C GLY A 193 -21.03 0.38 -18.99
N GLU A 194 -22.00 0.98 -18.32
CA GLU A 194 -22.02 2.44 -18.06
C GLU A 194 -21.34 2.76 -16.73
N THR A 195 -20.67 3.92 -16.68
CA THR A 195 -20.16 4.48 -15.44
C THR A 195 -21.30 5.07 -14.62
N THR A 196 -21.40 4.68 -13.37
CA THR A 196 -22.37 5.25 -12.42
C THR A 196 -21.64 6.08 -11.37
N SER A 197 -22.40 6.88 -10.62
CA SER A 197 -21.82 7.73 -9.57
C SER A 197 -22.73 7.79 -8.36
N THR A 198 -22.15 7.99 -7.18
CA THR A 198 -22.88 8.15 -5.91
C THR A 198 -23.61 9.48 -5.79
N LEU A 199 -23.25 10.47 -6.60
CA LEU A 199 -23.87 11.80 -6.66
C LEU A 199 -24.08 12.18 -8.12
N THR A 200 -25.14 12.89 -8.40
CA THR A 200 -25.32 13.59 -9.68
C THR A 200 -24.36 14.77 -9.79
N ASP A 201 -24.19 15.30 -10.98
CA ASP A 201 -23.35 16.50 -11.20
C ASP A 201 -23.88 17.70 -10.41
N GLU A 202 -25.20 17.90 -10.39
CA GLU A 202 -25.82 19.03 -9.69
C GLU A 202 -25.68 18.91 -8.17
N GLU A 203 -25.86 17.72 -7.60
CA GLU A 203 -25.63 17.49 -6.18
C GLU A 203 -24.18 17.75 -5.80
N HIS A 204 -23.22 17.29 -6.62
CA HIS A 204 -21.80 17.53 -6.34
C HIS A 204 -21.44 19.00 -6.44
N LYS A 205 -21.93 19.72 -7.47
CA LYS A 205 -21.77 21.17 -7.60
C LYS A 205 -22.40 21.93 -6.42
N ALA A 206 -23.57 21.48 -5.92
CA ALA A 206 -24.18 22.07 -4.73
C ALA A 206 -23.31 21.89 -3.49
N ASN A 207 -22.70 20.71 -3.30
CA ASN A 207 -21.76 20.46 -2.22
C ASN A 207 -20.50 21.35 -2.33
N ILE A 208 -19.98 21.55 -3.55
CA ILE A 208 -18.85 22.46 -3.79
C ILE A 208 -19.20 23.89 -3.38
N ARG A 209 -20.38 24.40 -3.76
CA ARG A 209 -20.82 25.75 -3.34
C ARG A 209 -20.91 25.90 -1.82
N LYS A 210 -21.40 24.86 -1.11
CA LYS A 210 -21.40 24.84 0.36
C LYS A 210 -19.98 24.85 0.92
N GLY A 211 -19.08 24.03 0.37
CA GLY A 211 -17.67 24.01 0.77
C GLY A 211 -16.99 25.36 0.63
N ILE A 212 -17.19 26.04 -0.52
CA ILE A 212 -16.67 27.40 -0.75
C ILE A 212 -17.22 28.36 0.30
N ALA A 213 -18.51 28.28 0.64
CA ALA A 213 -19.11 29.15 1.66
C ALA A 213 -18.48 28.92 3.06
N HIS A 214 -18.12 27.69 3.41
CA HIS A 214 -17.43 27.39 4.66
C HIS A 214 -16.01 27.98 4.67
N CYS A 215 -15.25 27.82 3.59
CA CYS A 215 -13.93 28.44 3.46
C CYS A 215 -14.00 29.99 3.56
N MET A 216 -14.97 30.60 2.89
CA MET A 216 -15.13 32.07 2.91
C MET A 216 -15.54 32.61 4.27
N ARG A 217 -16.21 31.83 5.11
CA ARG A 217 -16.53 32.21 6.51
C ARG A 217 -15.34 31.97 7.46
N GLY A 218 -14.31 31.28 7.04
CA GLY A 218 -13.18 30.90 7.89
C GLY A 218 -13.44 29.68 8.79
N ASP A 219 -14.47 28.89 8.49
CA ASP A 219 -14.74 27.66 9.23
C ASP A 219 -13.64 26.61 9.01
N VAL A 220 -13.03 26.60 7.82
CA VAL A 220 -11.93 25.71 7.42
C VAL A 220 -10.98 26.44 6.47
N PHE A 221 -9.72 26.06 6.45
CA PHE A 221 -8.73 26.55 5.46
C PHE A 221 -8.86 25.81 4.13
N GLN A 222 -9.12 24.52 4.22
CA GLN A 222 -9.23 23.61 3.09
C GLN A 222 -10.33 22.59 3.38
N ILE A 223 -11.06 22.20 2.35
CA ILE A 223 -12.03 21.11 2.40
C ILE A 223 -11.90 20.27 1.14
N VAL A 224 -11.87 18.94 1.31
CA VAL A 224 -11.86 17.99 0.21
C VAL A 224 -13.22 17.33 0.10
N LEU A 225 -13.89 17.54 -1.04
CA LEU A 225 -15.19 16.95 -1.35
C LEU A 225 -14.99 15.77 -2.30
N SER A 226 -15.44 14.60 -1.91
CA SER A 226 -15.30 13.41 -2.72
C SER A 226 -16.59 13.02 -3.45
N ARG A 227 -16.43 12.41 -4.61
CA ARG A 227 -17.48 11.78 -5.39
C ARG A 227 -16.96 10.43 -5.88
N ARG A 228 -17.72 9.36 -5.67
CA ARG A 228 -17.36 8.03 -6.13
C ARG A 228 -17.97 7.78 -7.50
N PHE A 229 -17.12 7.36 -8.44
CA PHE A 229 -17.52 6.77 -9.70
C PHE A 229 -17.36 5.25 -9.62
N ILE A 230 -18.28 4.53 -10.23
CA ILE A 230 -18.31 3.07 -10.23
C ILE A 230 -18.33 2.62 -11.69
N GLN A 231 -17.32 1.85 -12.06
CA GLN A 231 -17.14 1.31 -13.40
C GLN A 231 -16.85 -0.19 -13.31
N ARG A 232 -17.67 -1.01 -13.96
CA ARG A 232 -17.33 -2.41 -14.18
C ARG A 232 -16.21 -2.51 -15.20
N TYR A 233 -15.30 -3.43 -15.01
CA TYR A 233 -14.22 -3.71 -15.95
C TYR A 233 -13.95 -5.21 -16.06
N GLU A 234 -13.24 -5.60 -17.11
CA GLU A 234 -12.68 -6.93 -17.32
C GLU A 234 -11.20 -6.82 -17.66
N GLY A 235 -10.42 -7.81 -17.24
CA GLY A 235 -8.98 -7.89 -17.50
C GLY A 235 -8.12 -7.32 -16.37
N ASP A 236 -6.99 -6.71 -16.74
CA ASP A 236 -5.90 -6.37 -15.83
C ASP A 236 -5.98 -4.92 -15.35
N ASP A 237 -6.31 -4.74 -14.09
CA ASP A 237 -6.35 -3.42 -13.44
C ASP A 237 -4.95 -2.76 -13.29
N PHE A 238 -3.87 -3.54 -13.33
CA PHE A 238 -2.53 -2.97 -13.40
C PHE A 238 -2.29 -2.18 -14.70
N LYS A 239 -2.97 -2.54 -15.80
CA LYS A 239 -2.95 -1.75 -17.03
C LYS A 239 -3.63 -0.38 -16.82
N LEU A 240 -4.69 -0.32 -16.00
CA LEU A 240 -5.34 0.92 -15.60
C LEU A 240 -4.41 1.78 -14.72
N TYR A 241 -3.72 1.18 -13.75
CA TYR A 241 -2.71 1.87 -12.95
C TYR A 241 -1.62 2.50 -13.84
N ARG A 242 -1.10 1.77 -14.82
CA ARG A 242 -0.09 2.28 -15.77
C ARG A 242 -0.62 3.46 -16.60
N ALA A 243 -1.88 3.42 -17.00
CA ALA A 243 -2.53 4.54 -17.68
C ALA A 243 -2.67 5.75 -16.75
N LEU A 244 -3.13 5.54 -15.51
CA LEU A 244 -3.21 6.59 -14.49
C LEU A 244 -1.85 7.26 -14.26
N ARG A 245 -0.80 6.48 -14.15
CA ARG A 245 0.59 6.94 -13.97
C ARG A 245 1.04 7.89 -15.09
N SER A 246 0.61 7.64 -16.32
CA SER A 246 0.96 8.48 -17.48
C SER A 246 0.12 9.74 -17.60
N ILE A 247 -1.15 9.69 -17.18
CA ILE A 247 -2.09 10.82 -17.27
C ILE A 247 -1.91 11.79 -16.10
N ASN A 248 -1.65 11.26 -14.93
CA ASN A 248 -1.52 12.03 -13.69
C ASN A 248 -0.23 11.63 -12.94
N PRO A 249 0.95 11.99 -13.46
CA PRO A 249 2.19 11.73 -12.75
C PRO A 249 2.23 12.54 -11.46
N SER A 250 2.54 11.89 -10.35
CA SER A 250 2.62 12.49 -9.02
C SER A 250 3.79 11.91 -8.25
N PRO A 251 4.31 12.60 -7.22
CA PRO A 251 5.43 12.12 -6.44
C PRO A 251 5.24 10.75 -5.82
N TYR A 252 4.00 10.41 -5.47
CA TYR A 252 3.68 9.12 -4.82
C TYR A 252 2.69 8.34 -5.68
N LEU A 253 3.18 7.27 -6.29
CA LEU A 253 2.39 6.34 -7.08
C LEU A 253 2.41 4.99 -6.38
N PHE A 254 1.27 4.32 -6.29
CA PHE A 254 1.20 3.05 -5.59
C PHE A 254 0.18 2.10 -6.23
N TYR A 255 0.49 0.82 -6.14
CA TYR A 255 -0.40 -0.28 -6.49
C TYR A 255 -0.22 -1.39 -5.47
N PHE A 256 -1.27 -1.73 -4.74
CA PHE A 256 -1.32 -2.81 -3.77
C PHE A 256 -2.30 -3.87 -4.24
N ASP A 257 -1.83 -5.10 -4.35
CA ASP A 257 -2.67 -6.28 -4.49
C ASP A 257 -2.85 -6.94 -3.12
N PHE A 258 -4.05 -6.89 -2.57
CA PHE A 258 -4.41 -7.54 -1.31
C PHE A 258 -5.12 -8.90 -1.52
N GLY A 259 -5.07 -9.45 -2.75
CA GLY A 259 -5.73 -10.70 -3.12
C GLY A 259 -7.20 -10.52 -3.50
N GLY A 260 -8.06 -10.24 -2.54
CA GLY A 260 -9.50 -10.05 -2.77
C GLY A 260 -9.87 -8.69 -3.39
N PHE A 261 -9.01 -7.70 -3.24
CA PHE A 261 -9.19 -6.35 -3.78
C PHE A 261 -7.84 -5.69 -4.05
N ARG A 262 -7.86 -4.58 -4.77
CA ARG A 262 -6.66 -3.78 -5.08
C ARG A 262 -6.89 -2.32 -4.78
N ILE A 263 -5.83 -1.64 -4.33
CA ILE A 263 -5.83 -0.20 -4.15
C ILE A 263 -4.65 0.36 -4.93
N PHE A 264 -4.91 1.32 -5.81
CA PHE A 264 -3.87 2.01 -6.53
C PHE A 264 -4.23 3.48 -6.73
N GLY A 265 -3.22 4.30 -6.87
CA GLY A 265 -3.43 5.74 -6.97
C GLY A 265 -2.19 6.51 -7.34
N SER A 266 -2.42 7.81 -7.51
CA SER A 266 -1.43 8.83 -7.77
C SER A 266 -1.69 9.98 -6.80
N SER A 267 -0.76 10.25 -5.87
CA SER A 267 -0.91 11.27 -4.83
C SER A 267 0.18 12.33 -4.94
N PRO A 268 -0.19 13.62 -4.92
CA PRO A 268 0.78 14.70 -4.95
C PRO A 268 1.33 15.06 -3.57
N GLU A 269 0.74 14.59 -2.49
CA GLU A 269 0.95 15.12 -1.15
C GLU A 269 1.43 14.06 -0.17
N THR A 270 2.41 14.45 0.66
CA THR A 270 2.85 13.67 1.82
C THR A 270 1.89 13.92 2.97
N HIS A 271 1.27 12.86 3.50
CA HIS A 271 0.39 12.99 4.66
C HIS A 271 1.19 13.26 5.95
N CYS A 272 2.20 12.44 6.20
CA CYS A 272 3.10 12.58 7.35
C CYS A 272 4.45 11.93 7.01
N LYS A 273 5.55 12.58 7.38
CA LYS A 273 6.91 12.06 7.26
C LYS A 273 7.65 12.35 8.57
N ILE A 274 8.28 11.32 9.13
CA ILE A 274 9.13 11.43 10.33
C ILE A 274 10.56 11.13 9.90
N GLU A 275 11.49 12.05 10.20
CA GLU A 275 12.93 11.96 9.90
C GLU A 275 13.73 11.77 11.18
#